data_45b232c63f07f08a3604067017735fba
#
_entry.id   45b232c63f07f08a3604067017735fba
#
_cell.length_a   1.000
_cell.length_b   1.000
_cell.length_c   1.000
_cell.angle_alpha   90.00
_cell.angle_beta   90.00
_cell.angle_gamma   90.00
#
_symmetry.space_group_name_H-M   'P 1'
#
loop_
_entity.id
_entity.type
_entity.pdbx_description
1 polymer ?
#
loop_
_entity_poly.entity_id
_entity_poly.type
_entity_poly.pdbx_seq_one_letter_code
_entity_poly.pdbx_strand_id
1 'polypeptide(L)'
;SMITDGCRIQGTVKHSVLYSGVKVEDGAVVEDAVVMGGCAIKSGAVVRHCIIAETAVIGENAVVGAAPEGAEKGVATIGPGVYIGDGAKVGPNAMVRENVEGGEEVC
;
A
#
# COMPACT_ATOMS: atom_id res chain seq x y z
N SER A 1 5.16 -7.72 13.16
CA SER A 1 5.02 -6.41 12.53
C SER A 1 5.46 -5.32 13.49
N MET A 2 6.07 -4.29 12.96
CA MET A 2 6.46 -3.15 13.75
C MET A 2 5.52 -2.00 13.45
N ILE A 3 4.80 -1.53 14.46
CA ILE A 3 3.80 -0.48 14.30
C ILE A 3 4.13 0.62 15.31
N THR A 4 4.41 1.82 14.81
CA THR A 4 4.77 2.93 15.69
C THR A 4 3.52 3.64 16.21
N ASP A 5 3.75 4.59 17.12
CA ASP A 5 2.66 5.32 17.76
C ASP A 5 1.82 6.12 16.75
N GLY A 6 0.54 6.27 17.07
CA GLY A 6 -0.36 7.06 16.24
C GLY A 6 -0.97 6.33 15.07
N CYS A 7 -0.67 5.04 14.91
CA CYS A 7 -1.29 4.25 13.85
C CYS A 7 -2.68 3.80 14.24
N ARG A 8 -3.56 3.75 13.25
CA ARG A 8 -4.91 3.24 13.43
C ARG A 8 -5.08 2.03 12.52
N ILE A 9 -5.14 0.85 13.11
CA ILE A 9 -5.18 -0.40 12.36
C ILE A 9 -6.53 -1.07 12.56
N GLN A 10 -7.34 -1.08 11.51
CA GLN A 10 -8.63 -1.76 11.50
C GLN A 10 -8.62 -2.96 10.56
N GLY A 11 -7.59 -3.07 9.75
CA GLY A 11 -7.40 -4.20 8.84
C GLY A 11 -6.34 -5.17 9.33
N THR A 12 -5.77 -5.90 8.42
CA THR A 12 -4.76 -6.92 8.71
C THR A 12 -3.37 -6.43 8.33
N VAL A 13 -2.42 -6.57 9.23
CA VAL A 13 -1.02 -6.20 8.98
C VAL A 13 -0.14 -7.40 9.33
N LYS A 14 0.65 -7.86 8.36
CA LYS A 14 1.56 -9.00 8.54
C LYS A 14 2.97 -8.66 8.06
N HIS A 15 3.96 -9.00 8.88
CA HIS A 15 5.38 -8.85 8.53
C HIS A 15 5.69 -7.50 7.88
N SER A 16 5.14 -6.44 8.44
CA SER A 16 5.26 -5.11 7.84
C SER A 16 5.75 -4.10 8.86
N VAL A 17 6.25 -2.97 8.36
CA VAL A 17 6.67 -1.86 9.20
C VAL A 17 5.77 -0.66 8.89
N LEU A 18 5.07 -0.17 9.90
CA LEU A 18 4.22 1.01 9.77
C LEU A 18 4.78 2.14 10.62
N TYR A 19 5.05 3.26 9.98
CA TYR A 19 5.55 4.45 10.67
C TYR A 19 4.40 5.25 11.27
N SER A 20 4.71 6.32 11.96
CA SER A 20 3.71 7.09 12.71
C SER A 20 2.56 7.62 11.85
N GLY A 21 1.34 7.55 12.37
CA GLY A 21 0.19 8.15 11.71
C GLY A 21 -0.38 7.36 10.54
N VAL A 22 0.04 6.12 10.35
CA VAL A 22 -0.50 5.27 9.28
C VAL A 22 -1.88 4.79 9.67
N LYS A 23 -2.80 4.83 8.72
CA LYS A 23 -4.17 4.32 8.90
C LYS A 23 -4.39 3.15 7.97
N VAL A 24 -4.84 2.04 8.53
CA VAL A 24 -5.22 0.85 7.75
C VAL A 24 -6.69 0.60 8.04
N GLU A 25 -7.55 0.81 7.05
CA GLU A 25 -8.98 0.71 7.24
C GLU A 25 -9.48 -0.73 7.21
N ASP A 26 -10.74 -0.90 7.57
CA ASP A 26 -11.36 -2.21 7.70
C ASP A 26 -11.27 -3.00 6.38
N GLY A 27 -10.91 -4.26 6.47
CA GLY A 27 -10.79 -5.12 5.30
C GLY A 27 -9.52 -4.94 4.48
N ALA A 28 -8.70 -3.94 4.79
CA ALA A 28 -7.43 -3.76 4.10
C ALA A 28 -6.40 -4.77 4.59
N VAL A 29 -5.47 -5.13 3.73
CA VAL A 29 -4.40 -6.07 4.04
C VAL A 29 -3.06 -5.43 3.70
N VAL A 30 -2.15 -5.43 4.66
CA VAL A 30 -0.78 -4.97 4.45
C VAL A 30 0.15 -6.12 4.82
N GLU A 31 0.95 -6.56 3.86
CA GLU A 31 1.79 -7.75 4.04
C GLU A 31 3.15 -7.53 3.40
N ASP A 32 4.20 -7.80 4.16
CA ASP A 32 5.59 -7.66 3.72
C ASP A 32 5.88 -6.27 3.12
N ALA A 33 5.35 -5.24 3.72
CA ALA A 33 5.45 -3.88 3.19
C ALA A 33 6.06 -2.94 4.23
N VAL A 34 6.61 -1.85 3.73
CA VAL A 34 7.04 -0.73 4.57
C VAL A 34 6.16 0.46 4.23
N VAL A 35 5.44 0.97 5.20
CA VAL A 35 4.52 2.08 5.00
C VAL A 35 4.99 3.26 5.86
N MET A 36 5.40 4.32 5.21
CA MET A 36 5.95 5.48 5.92
C MET A 36 4.85 6.35 6.52
N GLY A 37 5.24 7.35 7.28
CA GLY A 37 4.31 8.12 8.09
C GLY A 37 3.20 8.84 7.32
N GLY A 38 2.03 8.93 7.94
CA GLY A 38 0.92 9.68 7.38
C GLY A 38 0.18 9.04 6.23
N CYS A 39 0.50 7.80 5.88
CA CYS A 39 -0.18 7.10 4.80
C CYS A 39 -1.56 6.63 5.21
N ALA A 40 -2.45 6.47 4.24
CA ALA A 40 -3.77 5.90 4.45
C ALA A 40 -3.99 4.75 3.50
N ILE A 41 -4.34 3.59 4.05
CA ILE A 41 -4.70 2.40 3.29
C ILE A 41 -6.20 2.23 3.45
N LYS A 42 -6.95 2.47 2.39
CA LYS A 42 -8.41 2.48 2.45
C LYS A 42 -9.00 1.07 2.54
N SER A 43 -10.30 1.01 2.81
CA SER A 43 -11.00 -0.26 2.99
C SER A 43 -10.81 -1.21 1.81
N GLY A 44 -10.54 -2.46 2.10
CA GLY A 44 -10.41 -3.50 1.06
C GLY A 44 -9.15 -3.44 0.22
N ALA A 45 -8.28 -2.46 0.45
CA ALA A 45 -7.02 -2.36 -0.30
C ALA A 45 -6.06 -3.47 0.11
N VAL A 46 -5.24 -3.91 -0.83
CA VAL A 46 -4.24 -4.93 -0.58
C VAL A 46 -2.87 -4.35 -0.94
N VAL A 47 -1.97 -4.39 0.03
CA VAL A 47 -0.61 -3.86 -0.13
C VAL A 47 0.36 -4.98 0.22
N ARG A 48 1.14 -5.41 -0.77
CA ARG A 48 2.09 -6.52 -0.60
C ARG A 48 3.42 -6.22 -1.27
N HIS A 49 4.50 -6.60 -0.60
CA HIS A 49 5.86 -6.48 -1.15
C HIS A 49 6.13 -5.11 -1.73
N CYS A 50 5.84 -4.06 -0.96
CA CYS A 50 6.04 -2.71 -1.48
C CYS A 50 6.52 -1.75 -0.40
N ILE A 51 7.02 -0.62 -0.87
CA ILE A 51 7.43 0.48 -0.01
C ILE A 51 6.54 1.67 -0.36
N ILE A 52 5.82 2.19 0.61
CA ILE A 52 4.94 3.33 0.41
C ILE A 52 5.53 4.52 1.15
N ALA A 53 5.87 5.56 0.40
CA ALA A 53 6.48 6.76 0.97
C ALA A 53 5.45 7.58 1.74
N GLU A 54 5.94 8.60 2.43
CA GLU A 54 5.11 9.41 3.33
C GLU A 54 3.89 10.03 2.64
N THR A 55 2.81 10.12 3.38
CA THR A 55 1.56 10.79 2.98
C THR A 55 0.89 10.24 1.71
N ALA A 56 1.27 9.06 1.27
CA ALA A 56 0.60 8.42 0.15
C ALA A 56 -0.76 7.85 0.59
N VAL A 57 -1.69 7.77 -0.34
CA VAL A 57 -3.02 7.24 -0.09
C VAL A 57 -3.29 6.09 -1.04
N ILE A 58 -3.68 4.94 -0.51
CA ILE A 58 -4.08 3.80 -1.32
C ILE A 58 -5.60 3.70 -1.27
N GLY A 59 -6.24 3.85 -2.42
CA GLY A 59 -7.70 3.89 -2.53
C GLY A 59 -8.39 2.58 -2.17
N GLU A 60 -9.71 2.63 -2.06
CA GLU A 60 -10.50 1.47 -1.71
C GLU A 60 -10.35 0.36 -2.75
N ASN A 61 -10.18 -0.86 -2.30
CA ASN A 61 -10.04 -2.03 -3.17
C ASN A 61 -8.87 -1.96 -4.14
N ALA A 62 -7.95 -1.02 -3.95
CA ALA A 62 -6.74 -0.95 -4.77
C ALA A 62 -5.79 -2.07 -4.38
N VAL A 63 -5.00 -2.54 -5.33
CA VAL A 63 -4.04 -3.61 -5.11
C VAL A 63 -2.66 -3.09 -5.47
N VAL A 64 -1.74 -3.13 -4.53
CA VAL A 64 -0.37 -2.63 -4.74
C VAL A 64 0.62 -3.77 -4.50
N GLY A 65 1.42 -4.04 -5.51
CA GLY A 65 2.52 -5.00 -5.39
C GLY A 65 2.10 -6.45 -5.21
N ALA A 66 0.83 -6.78 -5.38
CA ALA A 66 0.38 -8.15 -5.20
C ALA A 66 0.93 -9.03 -6.31
N ALA A 67 1.80 -9.96 -5.94
CA ALA A 67 2.32 -10.93 -6.88
C ALA A 67 1.54 -12.22 -6.73
N PRO A 68 1.00 -12.77 -7.81
CA PRO A 68 0.41 -14.09 -7.74
C PRO A 68 1.47 -15.13 -7.41
N GLU A 69 1.06 -16.28 -6.97
CA GLU A 69 1.99 -17.35 -6.65
C GLU A 69 2.92 -17.63 -7.82
N GLY A 70 4.20 -17.77 -7.51
CA GLY A 70 5.19 -18.06 -8.52
C GLY A 70 5.64 -16.88 -9.36
N ALA A 71 5.05 -15.72 -9.16
CA ALA A 71 5.47 -14.53 -9.88
C ALA A 71 6.78 -13.99 -9.32
N GLU A 72 7.45 -13.14 -10.10
CA GLU A 72 8.68 -12.51 -9.66
C GLU A 72 8.46 -11.70 -8.39
N LYS A 73 9.42 -11.80 -7.50
CA LYS A 73 9.38 -11.05 -6.26
C LYS A 73 9.96 -9.67 -6.50
N GLY A 74 9.11 -8.75 -6.89
CA GLY A 74 9.52 -7.38 -7.02
C GLY A 74 8.97 -6.53 -5.89
N VAL A 75 9.61 -5.42 -5.64
CA VAL A 75 9.15 -4.44 -4.66
C VAL A 75 8.57 -3.26 -5.42
N ALA A 76 7.28 -3.04 -5.26
CA ALA A 76 6.67 -1.84 -5.81
C ALA A 76 7.01 -0.66 -4.91
N THR A 77 7.19 0.51 -5.49
CA THR A 77 7.52 1.72 -4.74
C THR A 77 6.50 2.81 -5.06
N ILE A 78 5.88 3.34 -4.02
CA ILE A 78 4.91 4.43 -4.16
C ILE A 78 5.58 5.69 -3.61
N GLY A 79 5.66 6.73 -4.43
CA GLY A 79 6.30 7.98 -4.04
C GLY A 79 5.52 8.78 -3.00
N PRO A 80 6.14 9.78 -2.39
CA PRO A 80 5.48 10.59 -1.37
C PRO A 80 4.31 11.38 -1.96
N GLY A 81 3.21 11.44 -1.21
CA GLY A 81 2.03 12.19 -1.62
C GLY A 81 1.26 11.61 -2.80
N VAL A 82 1.60 10.42 -3.25
CA VAL A 82 0.92 9.79 -4.37
C VAL A 82 -0.43 9.24 -3.94
N TYR A 83 -1.43 9.45 -4.76
CA TYR A 83 -2.77 8.91 -4.55
C TYR A 83 -2.99 7.76 -5.53
N ILE A 84 -3.29 6.59 -5.00
CA ILE A 84 -3.67 5.42 -5.81
C ILE A 84 -5.19 5.36 -5.78
N GLY A 85 -5.82 5.53 -6.93
CA GLY A 85 -7.28 5.59 -7.02
C GLY A 85 -7.96 4.28 -6.64
N ASP A 86 -9.25 4.36 -6.37
CA ASP A 86 -10.04 3.20 -5.98
C ASP A 86 -10.01 2.13 -7.07
N GLY A 87 -9.76 0.90 -6.67
CA GLY A 87 -9.72 -0.22 -7.61
C GLY A 87 -8.51 -0.25 -8.54
N ALA A 88 -7.59 0.69 -8.40
CA ALA A 88 -6.38 0.69 -9.21
C ALA A 88 -5.46 -0.47 -8.84
N LYS A 89 -4.63 -0.88 -9.77
CA LYS A 89 -3.69 -1.97 -9.55
C LYS A 89 -2.27 -1.51 -9.86
N VAL A 90 -1.38 -1.76 -8.94
CA VAL A 90 0.04 -1.47 -9.13
C VAL A 90 0.79 -2.78 -9.06
N GLY A 91 1.44 -3.14 -10.16
CA GLY A 91 2.14 -4.41 -10.27
C GLY A 91 3.44 -4.45 -9.46
N PRO A 92 3.99 -5.65 -9.27
CA PRO A 92 5.29 -5.80 -8.62
C PRO A 92 6.36 -5.08 -9.46
N ASN A 93 7.36 -4.53 -8.80
CA ASN A 93 8.43 -3.75 -9.41
C ASN A 93 8.00 -2.40 -9.99
N ALA A 94 6.74 -2.03 -9.89
CA ALA A 94 6.31 -0.73 -10.39
C ALA A 94 6.87 0.39 -9.51
N MET A 95 7.21 1.49 -10.13
CA MET A 95 7.65 2.68 -9.41
C MET A 95 6.66 3.79 -9.73
N VAL A 96 5.86 4.16 -8.76
CA VAL A 96 4.77 5.13 -8.94
C VAL A 96 5.19 6.46 -8.35
N ARG A 97 5.29 7.47 -9.20
CA ARG A 97 5.68 8.83 -8.81
C ARG A 97 4.56 9.83 -8.96
N GLU A 98 3.50 9.46 -9.63
CA GLU A 98 2.35 10.32 -9.88
C GLU A 98 1.07 9.60 -9.48
N ASN A 99 0.01 10.37 -9.28
CA ASN A 99 -1.27 9.79 -8.91
C ASN A 99 -1.76 8.80 -9.95
N VAL A 100 -2.38 7.74 -9.49
CA VAL A 100 -2.98 6.70 -10.34
C VAL A 100 -4.49 6.84 -10.22
N GLU A 101 -5.15 6.97 -11.35
CA GLU A 101 -6.61 7.10 -11.34
C GLU A 101 -7.29 5.78 -11.00
N GLY A 102 -8.52 5.87 -10.52
CA GLY A 102 -9.29 4.69 -10.16
C GLY A 102 -9.41 3.72 -11.33
N GLY A 103 -9.21 2.44 -11.06
CA GLY A 103 -9.30 1.40 -12.05
C GLY A 103 -8.11 1.26 -12.99
N GLU A 104 -7.11 2.13 -12.90
CA GLU A 104 -5.93 2.01 -13.74
C GLU A 104 -5.02 0.87 -13.28
N GLU A 105 -4.22 0.36 -14.21
CA GLU A 105 -3.19 -0.63 -13.90
C GLU A 105 -1.84 -0.04 -14.23
N VAL A 106 -0.90 -0.18 -13.31
CA VAL A 106 0.49 0.27 -13.47
C VAL A 106 1.40 -0.93 -13.33
N CYS A 107 2.24 -1.13 -14.31
CA CYS A 107 3.18 -2.26 -14.29
C CYS A 107 4.62 -1.77 -14.25
#